data_740f07644458793a7d4af8e759be2b9f
#
_entry.id   740f07644458793a7d4af8e759be2b9f
#
_cell.length_a   1.000
_cell.length_b   1.000
_cell.length_c   1.000
_cell.angle_alpha   90.00
_cell.angle_beta   90.00
_cell.angle_gamma   90.00
#
_symmetry.space_group_name_H-M   'P 1'
#
loop_
_entity.id
_entity.type
_entity.pdbx_description
1 polymer ?
#
loop_
_entity_poly.entity_id
_entity_poly.type
_entity_poly.pdbx_seq_one_letter_code
_entity_poly.pdbx_strand_id
1 'polypeptide(L)'
;MKALTLFLLIFISVSIVSAQPIVVIVRHAEKATNGGNDPDLSSAGQARANELARILKDSGITAIFTTEFKRTQETAAPTATSAHLTPTVVAAKDTAALVAKLHQLNGNALVVGHDDTIPNIVKALGINSSISIPGTDYSELLIVILGDKPELFRLHYPDDAGI
;
A
#
# COMPACT_ATOMS: atom_id res chain seq x y z
N MET A 1 -53.43 -6.14 -46.00
CA MET A 1 -52.42 -5.25 -45.43
C MET A 1 -51.82 -5.94 -44.24
N LYS A 2 -50.57 -6.39 -44.34
CA LYS A 2 -49.85 -7.10 -43.22
C LYS A 2 -48.98 -6.05 -42.52
N ALA A 3 -49.27 -5.75 -41.24
CA ALA A 3 -48.50 -4.86 -40.41
C ALA A 3 -47.21 -5.61 -39.95
N LEU A 4 -46.04 -5.11 -40.36
CA LEU A 4 -44.75 -5.59 -39.96
C LEU A 4 -44.38 -4.87 -38.65
N THR A 5 -44.48 -5.56 -37.51
CA THR A 5 -44.10 -5.02 -36.21
C THR A 5 -42.55 -5.14 -36.08
N LEU A 6 -41.86 -4.01 -36.18
CA LEU A 6 -40.40 -3.94 -36.00
C LEU A 6 -40.11 -3.97 -34.49
N PHE A 7 -39.51 -5.08 -33.98
CA PHE A 7 -39.03 -5.19 -32.63
C PHE A 7 -37.63 -4.55 -32.54
N LEU A 8 -37.53 -3.39 -31.94
CA LEU A 8 -36.26 -2.70 -31.69
C LEU A 8 -35.61 -3.29 -30.42
N LEU A 9 -34.60 -4.15 -30.61
CA LEU A 9 -33.76 -4.65 -29.52
C LEU A 9 -32.79 -3.55 -29.08
N ILE A 10 -33.06 -2.92 -27.93
CA ILE A 10 -32.14 -1.97 -27.29
C ILE A 10 -31.09 -2.81 -26.53
N PHE A 11 -29.87 -2.85 -27.07
CA PHE A 11 -28.70 -3.36 -26.37
C PHE A 11 -28.23 -2.33 -25.32
N ILE A 12 -28.54 -2.56 -24.05
CA ILE A 12 -27.97 -1.78 -22.94
C ILE A 12 -26.58 -2.33 -22.67
N SER A 13 -25.54 -1.60 -23.11
CA SER A 13 -24.16 -1.89 -22.74
C SER A 13 -23.93 -1.50 -21.28
N VAL A 14 -23.90 -2.48 -20.40
CA VAL A 14 -23.49 -2.28 -18.99
C VAL A 14 -21.96 -2.18 -18.97
N SER A 15 -21.45 -0.97 -18.82
CA SER A 15 -20.03 -0.76 -18.54
C SER A 15 -19.76 -1.19 -17.10
N ILE A 16 -19.01 -2.26 -16.91
CA ILE A 16 -18.51 -2.65 -15.59
C ILE A 16 -17.40 -1.67 -15.21
N VAL A 17 -17.69 -0.72 -14.34
CA VAL A 17 -16.68 0.14 -13.74
C VAL A 17 -15.96 -0.72 -12.69
N SER A 18 -14.76 -1.17 -13.02
CA SER A 18 -13.88 -1.81 -12.04
C SER A 18 -13.31 -0.73 -11.12
N ALA A 19 -13.43 -0.93 -9.81
CA ALA A 19 -12.77 -0.05 -8.85
C ALA A 19 -11.25 -0.14 -9.05
N GLN A 20 -10.59 1.02 -9.08
CA GLN A 20 -9.13 1.05 -9.21
C GLN A 20 -8.49 0.60 -7.90
N PRO A 21 -7.48 -0.28 -7.93
CA PRO A 21 -6.77 -0.71 -6.74
C PRO A 21 -6.10 0.47 -6.03
N ILE A 22 -6.12 0.42 -4.71
CA ILE A 22 -5.46 1.39 -3.84
C ILE A 22 -4.21 0.74 -3.25
N VAL A 23 -3.09 1.44 -3.32
CA VAL A 23 -1.83 1.04 -2.68
C VAL A 23 -1.55 1.98 -1.52
N VAL A 24 -1.58 1.45 -0.30
CA VAL A 24 -1.11 2.15 0.89
C VAL A 24 0.37 1.90 1.03
N ILE A 25 1.17 2.95 1.08
CA ILE A 25 2.62 2.88 1.18
C ILE A 25 3.06 3.57 2.46
N VAL A 26 3.79 2.87 3.31
CA VAL A 26 4.35 3.39 4.55
C VAL A 26 5.83 3.03 4.67
N ARG A 27 6.57 3.86 5.37
CA ARG A 27 7.89 3.51 5.87
C ARG A 27 7.77 2.48 6.99
N HIS A 28 8.76 1.60 7.14
CA HIS A 28 8.84 0.76 8.34
C HIS A 28 8.79 1.61 9.61
N ALA A 29 8.22 1.08 10.68
CA ALA A 29 8.12 1.76 11.96
C ALA A 29 9.48 1.87 12.67
N GLU A 30 9.52 2.52 13.83
CA GLU A 30 10.72 2.81 14.59
C GLU A 30 11.48 1.53 14.94
N LYS A 31 12.74 1.50 14.57
CA LYS A 31 13.66 0.39 14.86
C LYS A 31 14.30 0.52 16.24
N ALA A 32 14.63 -0.59 16.87
CA ALA A 32 15.43 -0.63 18.08
C ALA A 32 16.85 -0.10 17.82
N THR A 33 17.49 0.46 18.82
CA THR A 33 18.85 0.99 18.75
C THR A 33 19.92 -0.09 18.86
N ASN A 34 19.56 -1.29 19.30
CA ASN A 34 20.38 -2.50 19.38
C ASN A 34 19.95 -3.48 18.28
N GLY A 35 20.82 -4.36 17.82
CA GLY A 35 20.49 -5.38 16.81
C GLY A 35 21.23 -5.25 15.48
N GLY A 36 22.27 -4.41 15.42
CA GLY A 36 23.16 -4.33 14.26
C GLY A 36 22.49 -3.72 13.01
N ASN A 37 22.70 -4.36 11.85
CA ASN A 37 22.24 -3.83 10.57
C ASN A 37 20.75 -4.12 10.27
N ASP A 38 20.16 -5.09 10.95
CA ASP A 38 18.76 -5.48 10.77
C ASP A 38 18.05 -5.65 12.14
N PRO A 39 17.90 -4.53 12.89
CA PRO A 39 17.26 -4.56 14.19
C PRO A 39 15.75 -4.81 14.07
N ASP A 40 15.19 -5.39 15.12
CA ASP A 40 13.75 -5.50 15.31
C ASP A 40 13.13 -4.11 15.54
N LEU A 41 11.80 -4.01 15.55
CA LEU A 41 11.11 -2.77 15.92
C LEU A 41 11.34 -2.45 17.41
N SER A 42 11.39 -1.18 17.73
CA SER A 42 11.30 -0.70 19.11
C SER A 42 9.88 -0.88 19.66
N SER A 43 9.67 -0.65 20.96
CA SER A 43 8.32 -0.65 21.54
C SER A 43 7.42 0.41 20.88
N ALA A 44 7.95 1.59 20.55
CA ALA A 44 7.23 2.60 19.77
C ALA A 44 6.87 2.10 18.37
N GLY A 45 7.82 1.42 17.70
CA GLY A 45 7.57 0.82 16.39
C GLY A 45 6.50 -0.28 16.43
N GLN A 46 6.48 -1.11 17.45
CA GLN A 46 5.41 -2.10 17.64
C GLN A 46 4.04 -1.44 17.84
N ALA A 47 3.98 -0.36 18.63
CA ALA A 47 2.75 0.39 18.83
C ALA A 47 2.27 1.01 17.51
N ARG A 48 3.18 1.60 16.71
CA ARG A 48 2.87 2.15 15.38
C ARG A 48 2.39 1.07 14.41
N ALA A 49 2.99 -0.10 14.40
CA ALA A 49 2.56 -1.23 13.56
C ALA A 49 1.13 -1.69 13.93
N ASN A 50 0.79 -1.73 15.21
CA ASN A 50 -0.56 -2.04 15.68
C ASN A 50 -1.57 -0.95 15.28
N GLU A 51 -1.18 0.32 15.36
CA GLU A 51 -2.02 1.44 14.94
C GLU A 51 -2.26 1.41 13.43
N LEU A 52 -1.23 1.09 12.61
CA LEU A 52 -1.39 0.87 11.18
C LEU A 52 -2.45 -0.21 10.89
N ALA A 53 -2.38 -1.34 11.59
CA ALA A 53 -3.37 -2.41 11.44
C ALA A 53 -4.78 -1.94 11.82
N ARG A 54 -4.93 -1.11 12.86
CA ARG A 54 -6.21 -0.52 13.26
C ARG A 54 -6.78 0.40 12.18
N ILE A 55 -5.94 1.26 11.60
CA ILE A 55 -6.32 2.18 10.52
C ILE A 55 -6.76 1.40 9.27
N LEU A 56 -6.07 0.32 8.94
CA LEU A 56 -6.30 -0.46 7.73
C LEU A 56 -7.35 -1.57 7.89
N LYS A 57 -7.96 -1.72 9.07
CA LYS A 57 -8.89 -2.83 9.38
C LYS A 57 -9.99 -3.04 8.33
N ASP A 58 -10.58 -1.94 7.86
CA ASP A 58 -11.72 -1.99 6.93
C ASP A 58 -11.35 -1.51 5.52
N SER A 59 -10.05 -1.43 5.22
CA SER A 59 -9.53 -0.91 3.93
C SER A 59 -9.56 -1.93 2.79
N GLY A 60 -9.94 -3.18 3.05
CA GLY A 60 -10.02 -4.23 2.04
C GLY A 60 -8.64 -4.60 1.46
N ILE A 61 -7.58 -4.58 2.27
CA ILE A 61 -6.24 -5.05 1.85
C ILE A 61 -6.31 -6.53 1.47
N THR A 62 -5.85 -6.85 0.27
CA THR A 62 -5.79 -8.21 -0.29
C THR A 62 -4.37 -8.67 -0.58
N ALA A 63 -3.39 -7.77 -0.54
CA ALA A 63 -1.97 -8.09 -0.71
C ALA A 63 -1.10 -7.21 0.19
N ILE A 64 0.00 -7.77 0.67
CA ILE A 64 0.98 -7.06 1.49
C ILE A 64 2.37 -7.33 0.94
N PHE A 65 3.15 -6.28 0.75
CA PHE A 65 4.53 -6.34 0.28
C PHE A 65 5.47 -5.73 1.33
N THR A 66 6.54 -6.46 1.61
CA THR A 66 7.61 -6.03 2.51
C THR A 66 8.95 -6.20 1.83
N THR A 67 10.01 -5.70 2.46
CA THR A 67 11.38 -6.01 2.02
C THR A 67 11.95 -7.18 2.83
N GLU A 68 13.18 -7.58 2.50
CA GLU A 68 13.94 -8.60 3.21
C GLU A 68 14.26 -8.25 4.67
N PHE A 69 14.13 -6.97 5.06
CA PHE A 69 14.47 -6.50 6.41
C PHE A 69 13.36 -6.77 7.43
N LYS A 70 13.73 -7.24 8.62
CA LYS A 70 12.82 -7.52 9.74
C LYS A 70 11.87 -6.36 10.03
N ARG A 71 12.39 -5.13 10.12
CA ARG A 71 11.60 -3.94 10.44
C ARG A 71 10.43 -3.71 9.51
N THR A 72 10.53 -4.06 8.21
CA THR A 72 9.39 -3.95 7.28
C THR A 72 8.39 -5.07 7.48
N GLN A 73 8.88 -6.29 7.73
CA GLN A 73 8.05 -7.45 7.98
C GLN A 73 7.29 -7.32 9.30
N GLU A 74 7.95 -6.86 10.36
CA GLU A 74 7.33 -6.62 11.66
C GLU A 74 6.32 -5.47 11.63
N THR A 75 6.58 -4.40 10.85
CA THR A 75 5.60 -3.32 10.64
C THR A 75 4.33 -3.84 9.95
N ALA A 76 4.46 -4.76 9.02
CA ALA A 76 3.32 -5.34 8.31
C ALA A 76 2.59 -6.44 9.09
N ALA A 77 3.25 -7.08 10.06
CA ALA A 77 2.76 -8.29 10.71
C ALA A 77 1.38 -8.15 11.39
N PRO A 78 1.05 -7.07 12.14
CA PRO A 78 -0.29 -6.92 12.71
C PRO A 78 -1.38 -6.80 11.64
N THR A 79 -1.12 -6.05 10.55
CA THR A 79 -2.05 -5.95 9.42
C THR A 79 -2.22 -7.30 8.72
N ALA A 80 -1.12 -8.03 8.50
CA ALA A 80 -1.15 -9.36 7.88
C ALA A 80 -1.98 -10.34 8.70
N THR A 81 -1.82 -10.32 10.03
CA THR A 81 -2.60 -11.14 10.95
C THR A 81 -4.09 -10.79 10.89
N SER A 82 -4.42 -9.49 10.94
CA SER A 82 -5.81 -9.02 10.91
C SER A 82 -6.51 -9.34 9.59
N ALA A 83 -5.79 -9.26 8.47
CA ALA A 83 -6.31 -9.53 7.12
C ALA A 83 -6.20 -11.02 6.72
N HIS A 84 -5.61 -11.88 7.55
CA HIS A 84 -5.32 -13.29 7.24
C HIS A 84 -4.48 -13.47 5.97
N LEU A 85 -3.48 -12.61 5.78
CA LEU A 85 -2.61 -12.59 4.60
C LEU A 85 -1.17 -12.99 4.97
N THR A 86 -0.48 -13.55 3.99
CA THR A 86 0.97 -13.76 4.07
C THR A 86 1.68 -12.69 3.25
N PRO A 87 2.55 -11.86 3.85
CA PRO A 87 3.30 -10.85 3.12
C PRO A 87 4.22 -11.46 2.05
N THR A 88 4.28 -10.80 0.89
CA THR A 88 5.25 -11.12 -0.16
C THR A 88 6.50 -10.26 0.04
N VAL A 89 7.64 -10.92 0.19
CA VAL A 89 8.94 -10.24 0.29
C VAL A 89 9.45 -9.89 -1.11
N VAL A 90 9.78 -8.62 -1.33
CA VAL A 90 10.43 -8.11 -2.54
C VAL A 90 11.69 -7.36 -2.10
N ALA A 91 12.83 -7.64 -2.71
CA ALA A 91 14.08 -7.00 -2.31
C ALA A 91 13.96 -5.47 -2.37
N ALA A 92 14.46 -4.77 -1.33
CA ALA A 92 14.34 -3.32 -1.18
C ALA A 92 14.84 -2.53 -2.41
N LYS A 93 15.87 -3.05 -3.08
CA LYS A 93 16.45 -2.48 -4.30
C LYS A 93 15.69 -2.79 -5.59
N ASP A 94 14.70 -3.68 -5.55
CA ASP A 94 13.97 -4.14 -6.75
C ASP A 94 12.61 -3.47 -6.87
N THR A 95 12.63 -2.15 -7.01
CA THR A 95 11.42 -1.34 -7.24
C THR A 95 10.64 -1.82 -8.48
N ALA A 96 11.34 -2.27 -9.52
CA ALA A 96 10.71 -2.71 -10.76
C ALA A 96 9.85 -3.96 -10.55
N ALA A 97 10.37 -4.96 -9.82
CA ALA A 97 9.62 -6.17 -9.49
C ALA A 97 8.40 -5.86 -8.61
N LEU A 98 8.54 -4.94 -7.64
CA LEU A 98 7.41 -4.51 -6.80
C LEU A 98 6.32 -3.85 -7.66
N VAL A 99 6.67 -2.87 -8.48
CA VAL A 99 5.72 -2.13 -9.32
C VAL A 99 5.02 -3.05 -10.32
N ALA A 100 5.74 -4.00 -10.93
CA ALA A 100 5.13 -5.01 -11.81
C ALA A 100 4.06 -5.85 -11.08
N LYS A 101 4.29 -6.20 -9.81
CA LYS A 101 3.31 -6.92 -8.99
C LYS A 101 2.11 -6.02 -8.65
N LEU A 102 2.34 -4.75 -8.31
CA LEU A 102 1.27 -3.80 -8.00
C LEU A 102 0.33 -3.56 -9.19
N HIS A 103 0.85 -3.49 -10.42
CA HIS A 103 0.02 -3.35 -11.61
C HIS A 103 -0.81 -4.60 -11.96
N GLN A 104 -0.51 -5.74 -11.37
CA GLN A 104 -1.28 -7.00 -11.56
C GLN A 104 -2.38 -7.18 -10.48
N LEU A 105 -2.51 -6.26 -9.54
CA LEU A 105 -3.49 -6.37 -8.46
C LEU A 105 -4.92 -6.09 -8.96
N ASN A 106 -5.85 -6.85 -8.39
CA ASN A 106 -7.28 -6.63 -8.55
C ASN A 106 -7.94 -6.09 -7.27
N GLY A 107 -7.14 -5.78 -6.24
CA GLY A 107 -7.60 -5.27 -4.95
C GLY A 107 -6.54 -4.41 -4.28
N ASN A 108 -6.84 -3.92 -3.08
CA ASN A 108 -5.97 -2.99 -2.37
C ASN A 108 -4.74 -3.67 -1.78
N ALA A 109 -3.64 -2.95 -1.68
CA ALA A 109 -2.39 -3.45 -1.14
C ALA A 109 -1.78 -2.53 -0.07
N LEU A 110 -1.04 -3.15 0.85
CA LEU A 110 -0.09 -2.47 1.74
C LEU A 110 1.33 -2.73 1.25
N VAL A 111 2.13 -1.67 1.14
CA VAL A 111 3.57 -1.72 0.88
C VAL A 111 4.29 -1.11 2.08
N VAL A 112 5.19 -1.87 2.68
CA VAL A 112 6.07 -1.36 3.74
C VAL A 112 7.49 -1.28 3.19
N GLY A 113 7.98 -0.06 3.03
CA GLY A 113 9.29 0.26 2.46
C GLY A 113 10.20 1.05 3.40
N HIS A 114 11.11 1.81 2.80
CA HIS A 114 12.10 2.64 3.50
C HIS A 114 12.01 4.08 3.00
N ASP A 115 12.55 5.02 3.76
CA ASP A 115 12.59 6.45 3.44
C ASP A 115 13.28 6.75 2.09
N ASP A 116 14.30 5.97 1.73
CA ASP A 116 15.05 6.09 0.48
C ASP A 116 14.39 5.35 -0.71
N THR A 117 13.59 4.32 -0.47
CA THR A 117 12.96 3.53 -1.54
C THR A 117 11.57 4.01 -1.93
N ILE A 118 10.79 4.51 -0.98
CA ILE A 118 9.40 4.97 -1.21
C ILE A 118 9.30 6.05 -2.29
N PRO A 119 10.16 7.07 -2.35
CA PRO A 119 10.11 8.06 -3.43
C PRO A 119 10.22 7.44 -4.82
N ASN A 120 11.08 6.41 -4.97
CA ASN A 120 11.25 5.70 -6.22
C ASN A 120 10.03 4.83 -6.58
N ILE A 121 9.41 4.19 -5.58
CA ILE A 121 8.19 3.40 -5.78
C ILE A 121 7.07 4.32 -6.29
N VAL A 122 6.82 5.43 -5.63
CA VAL A 122 5.76 6.39 -5.99
C VAL A 122 5.99 6.96 -7.38
N LYS A 123 7.23 7.33 -7.71
CA LYS A 123 7.60 7.78 -9.05
C LYS A 123 7.37 6.70 -10.11
N ALA A 124 7.73 5.46 -9.83
CA ALA A 124 7.55 4.34 -10.74
C ALA A 124 6.08 3.93 -10.93
N LEU A 125 5.20 4.28 -9.99
CA LEU A 125 3.75 4.16 -10.14
C LEU A 125 3.13 5.30 -10.98
N GLY A 126 3.95 6.19 -11.54
CA GLY A 126 3.49 7.26 -12.44
C GLY A 126 3.14 8.58 -11.75
N ILE A 127 3.38 8.70 -10.45
CA ILE A 127 3.16 9.95 -9.71
C ILE A 127 4.32 10.93 -9.97
N ASN A 128 4.01 12.04 -10.62
CA ASN A 128 4.97 13.10 -10.91
C ASN A 128 5.02 14.15 -9.77
N SER A 129 5.34 13.68 -8.55
CA SER A 129 5.48 14.53 -7.36
C SER A 129 6.79 14.22 -6.67
N SER A 130 7.47 15.25 -6.17
CA SER A 130 8.65 15.08 -5.34
C SER A 130 8.22 14.65 -3.95
N ILE A 131 8.57 13.42 -3.57
CA ILE A 131 8.38 12.89 -2.22
C ILE A 131 9.74 12.82 -1.56
N SER A 132 9.83 13.32 -0.35
CA SER A 132 10.98 13.15 0.54
C SER A 132 10.44 12.78 1.91
N ILE A 133 10.93 11.69 2.46
CA ILE A 133 10.57 11.21 3.81
C ILE A 133 11.82 11.41 4.67
N PRO A 134 11.77 12.33 5.64
CA PRO A 134 12.88 12.51 6.57
C PRO A 134 13.18 11.22 7.33
N GLY A 135 14.47 10.95 7.58
CA GLY A 135 14.88 9.73 8.30
C GLY A 135 14.35 9.60 9.73
N THR A 136 13.80 10.68 10.28
CA THR A 136 13.16 10.74 11.60
C THR A 136 11.62 10.70 11.53
N ASP A 137 11.04 10.74 10.32
CA ASP A 137 9.59 10.71 10.14
C ASP A 137 9.10 9.29 9.87
N TYR A 138 8.22 8.80 10.72
CA TYR A 138 7.57 7.50 10.62
C TYR A 138 6.05 7.64 10.48
N SER A 139 5.54 8.88 10.40
CA SER A 139 4.11 9.16 10.43
C SER A 139 3.46 9.15 9.05
N GLU A 140 4.21 9.25 7.96
CA GLU A 140 3.64 9.33 6.62
C GLU A 140 2.91 8.06 6.20
N LEU A 141 1.67 8.25 5.74
CA LEU A 141 0.83 7.25 5.11
C LEU A 141 0.45 7.75 3.72
N LEU A 142 1.05 7.17 2.70
CA LEU A 142 0.82 7.51 1.30
C LEU A 142 -0.25 6.58 0.72
N ILE A 143 -1.24 7.16 0.05
CA ILE A 143 -2.29 6.40 -0.64
C ILE A 143 -2.18 6.70 -2.12
N VAL A 144 -1.88 5.68 -2.93
CA VAL A 144 -1.84 5.78 -4.38
C VAL A 144 -3.05 5.03 -4.95
N ILE A 145 -3.91 5.73 -5.66
CA ILE A 145 -4.97 5.13 -6.47
C ILE A 145 -4.35 4.80 -7.83
N LEU A 146 -4.33 3.50 -8.17
CA LEU A 146 -3.79 3.04 -9.45
C LEU A 146 -4.81 3.27 -10.57
N GLY A 147 -4.31 3.51 -11.79
CA GLY A 147 -5.15 3.72 -12.97
C GLY A 147 -4.35 4.39 -14.09
N ASP A 148 -5.03 4.76 -15.16
CA ASP A 148 -4.42 5.47 -16.29
C ASP A 148 -3.83 6.84 -15.89
N LYS A 149 -4.39 7.44 -14.86
CA LYS A 149 -3.91 8.67 -14.22
C LYS A 149 -3.85 8.42 -12.71
N PRO A 150 -2.73 7.90 -12.21
CA PRO A 150 -2.60 7.59 -10.80
C PRO A 150 -2.65 8.87 -9.95
N GLU A 151 -3.30 8.77 -8.79
CA GLU A 151 -3.47 9.87 -7.85
C GLU A 151 -2.79 9.54 -6.52
N LEU A 152 -2.21 10.55 -5.87
CA LEU A 152 -1.55 10.42 -4.57
C LEU A 152 -2.23 11.28 -3.52
N PHE A 153 -2.55 10.67 -2.38
CA PHE A 153 -2.92 11.35 -1.16
C PHE A 153 -1.85 11.12 -0.10
N ARG A 154 -1.52 12.18 0.65
CA ARG A 154 -0.58 12.12 1.77
C ARG A 154 -1.35 12.35 3.06
N LEU A 155 -1.29 11.39 3.94
CA LEU A 155 -1.86 11.45 5.29
C LEU A 155 -0.75 11.22 6.32
N HIS A 156 -1.02 11.56 7.55
CA HIS A 156 -0.14 11.26 8.67
C HIS A 156 -0.97 10.55 9.74
N TYR A 157 -0.44 9.48 10.29
CA TYR A 157 -1.01 8.88 11.48
C TYR A 157 -0.20 9.31 12.72
N PRO A 158 -0.78 9.28 13.91
CA PRO A 158 -0.19 9.93 15.08
C PRO A 158 1.25 9.51 15.35
N ASP A 159 2.11 10.47 15.68
CA ASP A 159 3.50 10.21 16.09
C ASP A 159 3.57 9.58 17.49
N ASP A 160 2.61 9.90 18.31
CA ASP A 160 2.37 9.34 19.62
C ASP A 160 1.33 8.20 19.48
N ALA A 161 1.77 7.01 19.12
CA ALA A 161 0.94 5.83 19.22
C ALA A 161 0.58 5.62 20.71
N GLY A 162 -0.42 6.39 21.16
CA GLY A 162 -1.10 6.34 22.43
C GLY A 162 -0.35 5.68 23.59
N ILE A 163 0.59 6.40 24.21
CA ILE A 163 1.13 6.01 25.50
C ILE A 163 0.20 6.54 26.59
#